data_4fa378b80dc5447189d4e13652f93b31
#
_entry.id   4fa378b80dc5447189d4e13652f93b31
#
_cell.length_a   1.000
_cell.length_b   1.000
_cell.length_c   1.000
_cell.angle_alpha   90.00
_cell.angle_beta   90.00
_cell.angle_gamma   90.00
#
_symmetry.space_group_name_H-M   'P 1'
#
loop_
_entity.id
_entity.type
_entity.pdbx_description
1 polymer ?
#
loop_
_entity_poly.entity_id
_entity_poly.type
_entity_poly.pdbx_seq_one_letter_code
_entity_poly.pdbx_strand_id
1 'polypeptide(L)'
;VRRLSNDEYDTTLQDLLQAAPGTAVNFQPDARNLGYRNVAAALTVPLVVAEQYSTAAAKLAAQVSANAATLAPCAGSDAAAEVTCAESFITSFGANAFRRPLVAEEVTAYSKIFQDERGRTSYAEGIGAVAETLLQSPYFLYKTEMGAGTGVARLLTAHELATQISYLVTGTMPDPDLMAAANGNQLTTADQREAQARRLFKSNRTPTWLRGFVTQWTSISTLPAVKKDPAFFPTYDTNLQTAIIEESNRFVDAVFANEGGSLATLFTANWSILNPATA
;
A
#
# COMPACT_ATOMS: atom_id res chain seq x y z
N VAL A 1 5.23 -14.61 -4.38
CA VAL A 1 4.52 -14.05 -3.21
C VAL A 1 5.47 -13.16 -2.43
N ARG A 2 5.08 -11.93 -2.12
CA ARG A 2 5.85 -10.95 -1.36
C ARG A 2 4.91 -10.21 -0.41
N ARG A 3 5.28 -10.04 0.87
CA ARG A 3 4.50 -9.18 1.76
C ARG A 3 4.59 -7.71 1.30
N LEU A 4 3.62 -6.92 1.69
CA LEU A 4 3.71 -5.47 1.53
C LEU A 4 4.92 -4.94 2.31
N SER A 5 5.65 -3.98 1.75
CA SER A 5 6.60 -3.18 2.53
C SER A 5 5.82 -2.27 3.50
N ASN A 6 6.50 -1.69 4.49
CA ASN A 6 5.84 -0.77 5.42
C ASN A 6 5.22 0.42 4.69
N ASP A 7 5.91 0.95 3.68
CA ASP A 7 5.39 2.05 2.85
C ASP A 7 4.14 1.61 2.05
N GLU A 8 4.15 0.40 1.44
CA GLU A 8 3.00 -0.15 0.71
C GLU A 8 1.82 -0.50 1.64
N TYR A 9 2.12 -0.97 2.86
CA TYR A 9 1.10 -1.23 3.88
C TYR A 9 0.38 0.06 4.28
N ASP A 10 1.12 1.13 4.59
CA ASP A 10 0.56 2.42 4.96
C ASP A 10 -0.29 3.04 3.85
N THR A 11 0.22 3.06 2.62
CA THR A 11 -0.52 3.63 1.49
C THR A 11 -1.77 2.83 1.16
N THR A 12 -1.71 1.48 1.30
CA THR A 12 -2.89 0.62 1.12
C THR A 12 -3.95 0.90 2.18
N LEU A 13 -3.57 1.08 3.45
CA LEU A 13 -4.50 1.43 4.52
C LEU A 13 -5.12 2.82 4.35
N GLN A 14 -4.33 3.79 3.88
CA GLN A 14 -4.86 5.13 3.56
C GLN A 14 -5.98 5.06 2.51
N ASP A 15 -5.78 4.27 1.46
CA ASP A 15 -6.78 4.15 0.39
C ASP A 15 -7.96 3.27 0.80
N LEU A 16 -7.72 2.20 1.57
CA LEU A 16 -8.75 1.26 2.02
C LEU A 16 -9.69 1.85 3.07
N LEU A 17 -9.14 2.59 4.03
CA LEU A 17 -9.84 3.08 5.22
C LEU A 17 -9.92 4.61 5.29
N GLN A 18 -9.34 5.33 4.33
CA GLN A 18 -9.09 6.77 4.44
C GLN A 18 -8.39 7.12 5.77
N ALA A 19 -7.55 6.19 6.25
CA ALA A 19 -6.83 6.32 7.49
C ALA A 19 -5.74 7.40 7.40
N ALA A 20 -5.39 7.99 8.55
CA ALA A 20 -4.24 8.88 8.61
C ALA A 20 -2.95 8.11 8.24
N PRO A 21 -1.99 8.77 7.54
CA PRO A 21 -0.71 8.16 7.21
C PRO A 21 0.09 7.82 8.47
N GLY A 22 0.97 6.82 8.37
CA GLY A 22 1.95 6.51 9.40
C GLY A 22 1.54 5.40 10.38
N THR A 23 0.62 4.51 10.00
CA THR A 23 0.29 3.33 10.81
C THR A 23 1.52 2.44 11.04
N ALA A 24 2.36 2.27 10.02
CA ALA A 24 3.59 1.47 10.08
C ALA A 24 4.84 2.28 10.47
N VAL A 25 4.72 3.55 10.86
CA VAL A 25 5.87 4.40 11.19
C VAL A 25 6.75 3.83 12.31
N ASN A 26 6.15 3.11 13.26
CA ASN A 26 6.83 2.48 14.38
C ASN A 26 7.07 0.97 14.16
N PHE A 27 6.80 0.45 12.99
CA PHE A 27 7.11 -0.94 12.68
C PHE A 27 8.62 -1.14 12.56
N GLN A 28 9.05 -2.39 12.79
CA GLN A 28 10.41 -2.76 12.47
C GLN A 28 10.71 -2.37 11.02
N PRO A 29 11.77 -1.59 10.76
CA PRO A 29 12.10 -1.15 9.41
C PRO A 29 12.30 -2.33 8.45
N ASP A 30 11.80 -2.17 7.24
CA ASP A 30 12.03 -3.16 6.19
C ASP A 30 13.52 -3.33 5.92
N ALA A 31 13.98 -4.57 5.92
CA ALA A 31 15.35 -4.88 5.55
C ALA A 31 15.60 -4.49 4.08
N ARG A 32 16.81 -3.98 3.81
CA ARG A 32 17.22 -3.61 2.45
C ARG A 32 17.98 -4.76 1.79
N ASN A 33 17.71 -4.96 0.51
CA ASN A 33 18.53 -5.80 -0.35
C ASN A 33 18.88 -5.00 -1.60
N LEU A 34 20.16 -4.90 -1.92
CA LEU A 34 20.69 -4.08 -3.02
C LEU A 34 20.18 -2.60 -2.97
N GLY A 35 20.00 -2.06 -1.79
CA GLY A 35 19.50 -0.70 -1.57
C GLY A 35 17.97 -0.55 -1.50
N TYR A 36 17.19 -1.54 -1.95
CA TYR A 36 15.73 -1.49 -2.01
C TYR A 36 15.06 -2.18 -0.82
N ARG A 37 13.93 -1.62 -0.35
CA ARG A 37 13.14 -2.15 0.78
C ARG A 37 12.03 -3.10 0.37
N ASN A 38 11.76 -3.26 -0.91
CA ASN A 38 10.65 -4.05 -1.43
C ASN A 38 11.06 -5.36 -2.11
N VAL A 39 12.24 -5.89 -1.76
CA VAL A 39 12.75 -7.15 -2.30
C VAL A 39 12.18 -8.33 -1.50
N ALA A 40 11.51 -9.26 -2.18
CA ALA A 40 10.80 -10.38 -1.56
C ALA A 40 11.64 -11.18 -0.54
N ALA A 41 12.90 -11.47 -0.88
CA ALA A 41 13.81 -12.25 -0.02
C ALA A 41 14.17 -11.54 1.30
N ALA A 42 14.05 -10.21 1.36
CA ALA A 42 14.35 -9.41 2.55
C ALA A 42 13.11 -9.15 3.42
N LEU A 43 11.91 -9.29 2.85
CA LEU A 43 10.64 -8.97 3.52
C LEU A 43 10.10 -10.19 4.29
N THR A 44 10.80 -10.59 5.34
CA THR A 44 10.36 -11.64 6.28
C THR A 44 9.33 -11.09 7.29
N VAL A 45 8.63 -11.99 7.99
CA VAL A 45 7.71 -11.65 9.08
C VAL A 45 8.21 -12.30 10.38
N PRO A 46 9.18 -11.69 11.05
CA PRO A 46 9.56 -12.12 12.41
C PRO A 46 8.41 -11.82 13.39
N LEU A 47 8.46 -12.44 14.59
CA LEU A 47 7.41 -12.34 15.60
C LEU A 47 7.01 -10.88 15.88
N VAL A 48 7.99 -10.00 16.04
CA VAL A 48 7.75 -8.57 16.31
C VAL A 48 6.92 -7.92 15.22
N VAL A 49 7.12 -8.25 13.95
CA VAL A 49 6.34 -7.70 12.83
C VAL A 49 4.91 -8.29 12.83
N ALA A 50 4.77 -9.58 13.17
CA ALA A 50 3.45 -10.19 13.31
C ALA A 50 2.64 -9.53 14.44
N GLU A 51 3.26 -9.25 15.59
CA GLU A 51 2.65 -8.52 16.71
C GLU A 51 2.28 -7.08 16.32
N GLN A 52 3.12 -6.41 15.53
CA GLN A 52 2.83 -5.07 15.02
C GLN A 52 1.63 -5.06 14.06
N TYR A 53 1.52 -6.03 13.17
CA TYR A 53 0.33 -6.19 12.32
C TYR A 53 -0.93 -6.44 13.12
N SER A 54 -0.88 -7.33 14.12
CA SER A 54 -2.03 -7.62 14.99
C SER A 54 -2.46 -6.37 15.76
N THR A 55 -1.52 -5.66 16.37
CA THR A 55 -1.79 -4.41 17.12
C THR A 55 -2.38 -3.33 16.22
N ALA A 56 -1.84 -3.17 15.00
CA ALA A 56 -2.36 -2.21 14.03
C ALA A 56 -3.77 -2.59 13.56
N ALA A 57 -4.01 -3.86 13.28
CA ALA A 57 -5.33 -4.35 12.85
C ALA A 57 -6.39 -4.12 13.93
N ALA A 58 -6.10 -4.42 15.21
CA ALA A 58 -7.02 -4.16 16.31
C ALA A 58 -7.33 -2.66 16.47
N LYS A 59 -6.31 -1.79 16.35
CA LYS A 59 -6.52 -0.34 16.41
C LYS A 59 -7.38 0.17 15.24
N LEU A 60 -7.16 -0.34 14.05
CA LEU A 60 -7.93 0.03 12.86
C LEU A 60 -9.36 -0.53 12.92
N ALA A 61 -9.55 -1.73 13.46
CA ALA A 61 -10.86 -2.31 13.71
C ALA A 61 -11.71 -1.43 14.63
N ALA A 62 -11.14 -0.91 15.70
CA ALA A 62 -11.84 0.03 16.59
C ALA A 62 -12.27 1.32 15.84
N GLN A 63 -11.45 1.80 14.90
CA GLN A 63 -11.83 2.94 14.04
C GLN A 63 -12.96 2.56 13.08
N VAL A 64 -12.94 1.34 12.52
CA VAL A 64 -14.00 0.83 11.65
C VAL A 64 -15.30 0.68 12.44
N SER A 65 -15.27 0.11 13.66
CA SER A 65 -16.43 0.04 14.55
C SER A 65 -17.01 1.42 14.81
N ALA A 66 -16.18 2.38 15.18
CA ALA A 66 -16.62 3.76 15.44
C ALA A 66 -17.26 4.45 14.23
N ASN A 67 -16.90 4.04 13.03
CA ASN A 67 -17.39 4.58 11.76
C ASN A 67 -18.31 3.61 10.99
N ALA A 68 -18.82 2.58 11.64
CA ALA A 68 -19.61 1.53 10.98
C ALA A 68 -20.85 2.06 10.28
N ALA A 69 -21.50 3.11 10.81
CA ALA A 69 -22.64 3.74 10.16
C ALA A 69 -22.33 4.32 8.77
N THR A 70 -21.07 4.71 8.52
CA THR A 70 -20.63 5.26 7.23
C THR A 70 -20.03 4.17 6.34
N LEU A 71 -19.22 3.27 6.90
CA LEU A 71 -18.48 2.25 6.15
C LEU A 71 -19.34 1.05 5.78
N ALA A 72 -20.31 0.71 6.63
CA ALA A 72 -21.23 -0.40 6.45
C ALA A 72 -22.67 0.06 6.80
N PRO A 73 -23.24 1.02 6.05
CA PRO A 73 -24.56 1.56 6.36
C PRO A 73 -25.62 0.45 6.30
N CYS A 74 -26.51 0.44 7.30
CA CYS A 74 -27.62 -0.50 7.36
C CYS A 74 -28.92 0.24 7.69
N ALA A 75 -29.92 0.11 6.83
CA ALA A 75 -31.22 0.75 7.02
C ALA A 75 -32.14 -0.08 7.94
N GLY A 76 -31.89 -1.39 8.07
CA GLY A 76 -32.62 -2.28 8.95
C GLY A 76 -31.92 -2.47 10.30
N SER A 77 -32.71 -2.68 11.35
CA SER A 77 -32.19 -2.94 12.71
C SER A 77 -32.47 -4.36 13.21
N ASP A 78 -33.10 -5.22 12.37
CA ASP A 78 -33.26 -6.62 12.70
C ASP A 78 -32.03 -7.44 12.27
N ALA A 79 -31.86 -8.62 12.88
CA ALA A 79 -30.68 -9.45 12.69
C ALA A 79 -30.47 -9.89 11.23
N ALA A 80 -31.53 -10.09 10.45
CA ALA A 80 -31.41 -10.53 9.07
C ALA A 80 -30.97 -9.39 8.16
N ALA A 81 -31.49 -8.18 8.36
CA ALA A 81 -31.06 -6.97 7.65
C ALA A 81 -29.59 -6.65 7.95
N GLU A 82 -29.18 -6.73 9.20
CA GLU A 82 -27.79 -6.49 9.60
C GLU A 82 -26.82 -7.50 8.99
N VAL A 83 -27.19 -8.78 8.86
CA VAL A 83 -26.37 -9.78 8.17
C VAL A 83 -26.20 -9.40 6.69
N THR A 84 -27.28 -9.01 6.01
CA THR A 84 -27.23 -8.58 4.60
C THR A 84 -26.34 -7.35 4.41
N CYS A 85 -26.43 -6.37 5.32
CA CYS A 85 -25.56 -5.18 5.30
C CYS A 85 -24.10 -5.57 5.52
N ALA A 86 -23.83 -6.45 6.48
CA ALA A 86 -22.49 -6.95 6.76
C ALA A 86 -21.91 -7.72 5.58
N GLU A 87 -22.68 -8.55 4.89
CA GLU A 87 -22.22 -9.25 3.70
C GLU A 87 -21.86 -8.29 2.54
N SER A 88 -22.60 -7.20 2.41
CA SER A 88 -22.25 -6.14 1.45
C SER A 88 -20.92 -5.48 1.81
N PHE A 89 -20.70 -5.18 3.10
CA PHE A 89 -19.40 -4.67 3.59
C PHE A 89 -18.28 -5.69 3.39
N ILE A 90 -18.48 -6.95 3.77
CA ILE A 90 -17.50 -8.04 3.61
C ILE A 90 -17.08 -8.15 2.15
N THR A 91 -18.05 -8.17 1.24
CA THR A 91 -17.79 -8.32 -0.20
C THR A 91 -17.00 -7.14 -0.76
N SER A 92 -17.40 -5.91 -0.44
CA SER A 92 -16.77 -4.71 -0.98
C SER A 92 -15.42 -4.40 -0.33
N PHE A 93 -15.38 -4.37 0.99
CA PHE A 93 -14.17 -4.10 1.75
C PHE A 93 -13.12 -5.21 1.56
N GLY A 94 -13.58 -6.47 1.63
CA GLY A 94 -12.72 -7.63 1.43
C GLY A 94 -12.14 -7.72 0.01
N ALA A 95 -12.93 -7.36 -1.02
CA ALA A 95 -12.42 -7.33 -2.40
C ALA A 95 -11.31 -6.28 -2.56
N ASN A 96 -11.45 -5.11 -1.94
CA ASN A 96 -10.42 -4.08 -1.94
C ASN A 96 -9.19 -4.52 -1.13
N ALA A 97 -9.40 -5.08 0.07
CA ALA A 97 -8.31 -5.56 0.93
C ALA A 97 -7.51 -6.69 0.27
N PHE A 98 -8.17 -7.64 -0.38
CA PHE A 98 -7.51 -8.78 -1.05
C PHE A 98 -7.14 -8.49 -2.50
N ARG A 99 -7.55 -7.33 -3.01
CA ARG A 99 -7.29 -6.88 -4.40
C ARG A 99 -7.85 -7.88 -5.44
N ARG A 100 -8.90 -8.60 -5.06
CA ARG A 100 -9.69 -9.54 -5.88
C ARG A 100 -11.06 -9.77 -5.23
N PRO A 101 -12.07 -10.21 -5.98
CA PRO A 101 -13.32 -10.67 -5.36
C PRO A 101 -13.06 -11.79 -4.35
N LEU A 102 -13.82 -11.79 -3.26
CA LEU A 102 -13.85 -12.90 -2.32
C LEU A 102 -14.56 -14.10 -2.93
N VAL A 103 -14.09 -15.31 -2.63
CA VAL A 103 -14.82 -16.53 -2.96
C VAL A 103 -15.95 -16.77 -1.95
N ALA A 104 -16.94 -17.57 -2.32
CA ALA A 104 -18.15 -17.80 -1.49
C ALA A 104 -17.81 -18.32 -0.08
N GLU A 105 -16.81 -19.17 0.02
CA GLU A 105 -16.32 -19.72 1.30
C GLU A 105 -15.72 -18.63 2.20
N GLU A 106 -15.01 -17.66 1.63
CA GLU A 106 -14.48 -16.53 2.36
C GLU A 106 -15.61 -15.63 2.87
N VAL A 107 -16.58 -15.30 2.02
CA VAL A 107 -17.76 -14.52 2.43
C VAL A 107 -18.48 -15.22 3.58
N THR A 108 -18.74 -16.52 3.47
CA THR A 108 -19.39 -17.31 4.53
C THR A 108 -18.59 -17.27 5.83
N ALA A 109 -17.27 -17.44 5.77
CA ALA A 109 -16.42 -17.42 6.96
C ALA A 109 -16.44 -16.05 7.65
N TYR A 110 -16.33 -14.96 6.92
CA TYR A 110 -16.37 -13.59 7.47
C TYR A 110 -17.78 -13.22 7.98
N SER A 111 -18.86 -13.67 7.30
CA SER A 111 -20.23 -13.50 7.78
C SER A 111 -20.45 -14.21 9.12
N LYS A 112 -19.82 -15.37 9.33
CA LYS A 112 -19.86 -16.05 10.61
C LYS A 112 -19.15 -15.26 11.72
N ILE A 113 -17.98 -14.68 11.44
CA ILE A 113 -17.26 -13.81 12.40
C ILE A 113 -18.14 -12.63 12.80
N PHE A 114 -18.77 -11.97 11.80
CA PHE A 114 -19.73 -10.90 12.07
C PHE A 114 -20.86 -11.34 13.00
N GLN A 115 -21.52 -12.46 12.69
CA GLN A 115 -22.66 -12.96 13.47
C GLN A 115 -22.28 -13.33 14.89
N ASP A 116 -21.13 -13.99 15.07
CA ASP A 116 -20.63 -14.41 16.37
C ASP A 116 -20.33 -13.17 17.25
N GLU A 117 -19.68 -12.13 16.71
CA GLU A 117 -19.36 -10.91 17.48
C GLU A 117 -20.59 -10.01 17.67
N ARG A 118 -21.41 -9.83 16.66
CA ARG A 118 -22.67 -9.09 16.74
C ARG A 118 -23.60 -9.68 17.80
N GLY A 119 -23.62 -11.00 17.94
CA GLY A 119 -24.43 -11.69 18.94
C GLY A 119 -23.98 -11.48 20.39
N ARG A 120 -22.70 -11.08 20.59
CA ARG A 120 -22.12 -10.80 21.90
C ARG A 120 -22.15 -9.31 22.24
N THR A 121 -22.07 -8.45 21.25
CA THR A 121 -21.83 -7.01 21.42
C THR A 121 -22.82 -6.17 20.62
N SER A 122 -22.45 -5.72 19.41
CA SER A 122 -23.26 -4.87 18.54
C SER A 122 -22.95 -5.09 17.07
N TYR A 123 -23.77 -4.52 16.18
CA TYR A 123 -23.53 -4.44 14.75
C TYR A 123 -22.16 -3.83 14.44
N ALA A 124 -21.86 -2.69 15.06
CA ALA A 124 -20.62 -1.95 14.82
C ALA A 124 -19.38 -2.77 15.20
N GLU A 125 -19.40 -3.45 16.35
CA GLU A 125 -18.31 -4.32 16.78
C GLU A 125 -18.16 -5.55 15.87
N GLY A 126 -19.28 -6.11 15.38
CA GLY A 126 -19.27 -7.17 14.39
C GLY A 126 -18.56 -6.74 13.09
N ILE A 127 -18.81 -5.52 12.59
CA ILE A 127 -18.12 -4.96 11.41
C ILE A 127 -16.64 -4.74 11.72
N GLY A 128 -16.29 -4.25 12.91
CA GLY A 128 -14.90 -4.12 13.35
C GLY A 128 -14.15 -5.45 13.39
N ALA A 129 -14.76 -6.49 13.95
CA ALA A 129 -14.17 -7.83 14.05
C ALA A 129 -13.87 -8.43 12.65
N VAL A 130 -14.76 -8.20 11.69
CA VAL A 130 -14.53 -8.57 10.28
C VAL A 130 -13.34 -7.82 9.71
N ALA A 131 -13.29 -6.50 9.89
CA ALA A 131 -12.17 -5.68 9.41
C ALA A 131 -10.85 -6.13 10.03
N GLU A 132 -10.80 -6.38 11.34
CA GLU A 132 -9.61 -6.87 12.03
C GLU A 132 -9.11 -8.17 11.42
N THR A 133 -10.00 -9.12 11.20
CA THR A 133 -9.64 -10.43 10.65
C THR A 133 -9.15 -10.31 9.19
N LEU A 134 -9.81 -9.47 8.36
CA LEU A 134 -9.37 -9.21 7.00
C LEU A 134 -7.98 -8.57 6.94
N LEU A 135 -7.69 -7.60 7.81
CA LEU A 135 -6.41 -6.89 7.87
C LEU A 135 -5.25 -7.76 8.40
N GLN A 136 -5.54 -8.83 9.13
CA GLN A 136 -4.54 -9.82 9.56
C GLN A 136 -4.38 -10.98 8.57
N SER A 137 -5.23 -11.07 7.56
CA SER A 137 -5.19 -12.14 6.58
C SER A 137 -3.91 -12.10 5.73
N PRO A 138 -3.29 -13.25 5.43
CA PRO A 138 -2.22 -13.32 4.45
C PRO A 138 -2.60 -12.73 3.08
N TYR A 139 -3.87 -12.80 2.68
CA TYR A 139 -4.34 -12.20 1.43
C TYR A 139 -4.31 -10.67 1.43
N PHE A 140 -4.38 -10.05 2.60
CA PHE A 140 -4.14 -8.61 2.75
C PHE A 140 -2.64 -8.31 2.82
N LEU A 141 -1.92 -9.01 3.69
CA LEU A 141 -0.52 -8.73 4.00
C LEU A 141 0.45 -9.04 2.85
N TYR A 142 0.07 -9.95 1.94
CA TYR A 142 0.93 -10.38 0.84
C TYR A 142 0.32 -10.07 -0.53
N LYS A 143 1.20 -9.74 -1.47
CA LYS A 143 0.87 -9.73 -2.90
C LYS A 143 1.14 -11.12 -3.45
N THR A 144 0.11 -11.72 -4.05
CA THR A 144 0.22 -13.05 -4.66
C THR A 144 0.57 -12.94 -6.14
N GLU A 145 1.34 -13.88 -6.62
CA GLU A 145 1.73 -14.06 -8.02
C GLU A 145 1.70 -15.56 -8.31
N MET A 146 0.56 -16.17 -8.04
CA MET A 146 0.39 -17.62 -8.16
C MET A 146 0.00 -18.02 -9.57
N GLY A 147 -0.65 -17.11 -10.30
CA GLY A 147 -1.18 -17.34 -11.63
C GLY A 147 -2.28 -18.37 -11.69
N ALA A 148 -2.86 -18.54 -12.87
CA ALA A 148 -3.87 -19.56 -13.16
C ALA A 148 -3.28 -20.76 -13.92
N GLY A 149 -3.88 -21.96 -13.75
CA GLY A 149 -3.47 -23.18 -14.43
C GLY A 149 -2.52 -24.06 -13.64
N THR A 150 -2.08 -25.17 -14.24
CA THR A 150 -1.33 -26.26 -13.58
C THR A 150 0.10 -26.42 -14.07
N GLY A 151 0.61 -25.53 -14.92
CA GLY A 151 1.97 -25.59 -15.46
C GLY A 151 3.05 -25.05 -14.51
N VAL A 152 4.33 -25.28 -14.86
CA VAL A 152 5.48 -24.69 -14.19
C VAL A 152 5.50 -23.18 -14.40
N ALA A 153 5.19 -22.72 -15.62
CA ALA A 153 4.99 -21.31 -15.93
C ALA A 153 3.48 -21.03 -15.97
N ARG A 154 3.01 -20.11 -15.13
CA ARG A 154 1.59 -19.73 -15.04
C ARG A 154 1.44 -18.27 -15.43
N LEU A 155 0.37 -17.99 -16.18
CA LEU A 155 -0.01 -16.60 -16.44
C LEU A 155 -0.68 -16.02 -15.20
N LEU A 156 -0.30 -14.81 -14.84
CA LEU A 156 -0.96 -14.08 -13.76
C LEU A 156 -2.43 -13.86 -14.10
N THR A 157 -3.27 -13.96 -13.09
CA THR A 157 -4.69 -13.59 -13.20
C THR A 157 -4.84 -12.09 -13.48
N ALA A 158 -6.00 -11.66 -13.96
CA ALA A 158 -6.26 -10.24 -14.20
C ALA A 158 -6.11 -9.40 -12.91
N HIS A 159 -6.52 -9.93 -11.75
CA HIS A 159 -6.38 -9.26 -10.45
C HIS A 159 -4.92 -9.21 -9.96
N GLU A 160 -4.14 -10.26 -10.21
CA GLU A 160 -2.70 -10.22 -9.93
C GLU A 160 -1.98 -9.20 -10.83
N LEU A 161 -2.34 -9.12 -12.11
CA LEU A 161 -1.83 -8.09 -13.02
C LEU A 161 -2.21 -6.68 -12.56
N ALA A 162 -3.47 -6.45 -12.18
CA ALA A 162 -3.91 -5.17 -11.63
C ALA A 162 -3.11 -4.80 -10.38
N THR A 163 -2.92 -5.76 -9.46
CA THR A 163 -2.11 -5.58 -8.26
C THR A 163 -0.67 -5.20 -8.61
N GLN A 164 -0.04 -5.91 -9.55
CA GLN A 164 1.34 -5.59 -9.94
C GLN A 164 1.46 -4.20 -10.57
N ILE A 165 0.56 -3.85 -11.50
CA ILE A 165 0.57 -2.53 -12.15
C ILE A 165 0.38 -1.42 -11.11
N SER A 166 -0.57 -1.55 -10.20
CA SER A 166 -0.84 -0.53 -9.19
C SER A 166 0.34 -0.32 -8.26
N TYR A 167 0.82 -1.36 -7.61
CA TYR A 167 1.96 -1.23 -6.68
C TYR A 167 3.26 -0.82 -7.37
N LEU A 168 3.47 -1.16 -8.63
CA LEU A 168 4.62 -0.69 -9.40
C LEU A 168 4.58 0.81 -9.64
N VAL A 169 3.40 1.36 -9.96
CA VAL A 169 3.27 2.75 -10.41
C VAL A 169 2.90 3.71 -9.28
N THR A 170 2.09 3.27 -8.32
CA THR A 170 1.53 4.14 -7.27
C THR A 170 1.89 3.73 -5.84
N GLY A 171 2.45 2.54 -5.67
CA GLY A 171 2.81 1.99 -4.35
C GLY A 171 1.62 1.60 -3.48
N THR A 172 0.42 1.48 -4.04
CA THR A 172 -0.79 1.16 -3.30
C THR A 172 -1.69 0.18 -4.05
N MET A 173 -2.82 -0.20 -3.46
CA MET A 173 -3.81 -1.11 -4.04
C MET A 173 -4.41 -0.56 -5.34
N PRO A 174 -4.94 -1.43 -6.23
CA PRO A 174 -5.67 -1.01 -7.42
C PRO A 174 -6.81 -0.05 -7.11
N ASP A 175 -6.91 1.03 -7.89
CA ASP A 175 -8.06 1.92 -7.82
C ASP A 175 -9.32 1.28 -8.45
N PRO A 176 -10.51 1.87 -8.27
CA PRO A 176 -11.75 1.30 -8.79
C PRO A 176 -11.74 1.01 -10.30
N ASP A 177 -11.12 1.88 -11.10
CA ASP A 177 -11.06 1.71 -12.55
C ASP A 177 -10.18 0.52 -12.94
N LEU A 178 -9.04 0.34 -12.27
CA LEU A 178 -8.16 -0.79 -12.51
C LEU A 178 -8.79 -2.10 -12.03
N MET A 179 -9.52 -2.08 -10.89
CA MET A 179 -10.30 -3.23 -10.43
C MET A 179 -11.43 -3.57 -11.40
N ALA A 180 -12.13 -2.58 -11.94
CA ALA A 180 -13.15 -2.81 -12.97
C ALA A 180 -12.54 -3.41 -14.24
N ALA A 181 -11.37 -2.94 -14.69
CA ALA A 181 -10.65 -3.52 -15.81
C ALA A 181 -10.24 -4.97 -15.55
N ALA A 182 -9.82 -5.32 -14.33
CA ALA A 182 -9.52 -6.69 -13.94
C ALA A 182 -10.77 -7.58 -13.93
N ASN A 183 -11.86 -7.10 -13.33
CA ASN A 183 -13.16 -7.80 -13.32
C ASN A 183 -13.71 -8.03 -14.73
N GLY A 184 -13.51 -7.06 -15.64
CA GLY A 184 -13.90 -7.14 -17.05
C GLY A 184 -12.93 -7.91 -17.95
N ASN A 185 -11.86 -8.52 -17.38
CA ASN A 185 -10.79 -9.21 -18.11
C ASN A 185 -10.10 -8.31 -19.16
N GLN A 186 -9.97 -7.02 -18.88
CA GLN A 186 -9.41 -5.98 -19.77
C GLN A 186 -7.93 -5.70 -19.48
N LEU A 187 -7.16 -6.71 -19.06
CA LEU A 187 -5.72 -6.65 -18.83
C LEU A 187 -4.95 -7.74 -19.58
N THR A 188 -5.59 -8.35 -20.60
CA THR A 188 -5.05 -9.51 -21.30
C THR A 188 -3.96 -9.14 -22.31
N THR A 189 -4.06 -7.97 -22.95
CA THR A 189 -3.10 -7.50 -23.94
C THR A 189 -2.07 -6.54 -23.33
N ALA A 190 -0.92 -6.39 -23.99
CA ALA A 190 0.11 -5.44 -23.60
C ALA A 190 -0.44 -4.00 -23.63
N ASP A 191 -1.18 -3.64 -24.67
CA ASP A 191 -1.76 -2.30 -24.85
C ASP A 191 -2.74 -1.94 -23.74
N GLN A 192 -3.60 -2.90 -23.33
CA GLN A 192 -4.53 -2.70 -22.20
C GLN A 192 -3.77 -2.42 -20.89
N ARG A 193 -2.71 -3.18 -20.61
CA ARG A 193 -1.88 -2.98 -19.43
C ARG A 193 -1.12 -1.66 -19.47
N GLU A 194 -0.58 -1.31 -20.63
CA GLU A 194 0.10 -0.03 -20.86
C GLU A 194 -0.86 1.15 -20.65
N ALA A 195 -2.06 1.09 -21.21
CA ALA A 195 -3.07 2.13 -21.03
C ALA A 195 -3.39 2.39 -19.56
N GLN A 196 -3.58 1.33 -18.77
CA GLN A 196 -3.81 1.45 -17.33
C GLN A 196 -2.58 1.98 -16.57
N ALA A 197 -1.39 1.51 -16.89
CA ALA A 197 -0.15 2.01 -16.29
C ALA A 197 0.04 3.51 -16.58
N ARG A 198 -0.16 3.96 -17.84
CA ARG A 198 -0.09 5.38 -18.23
C ARG A 198 -1.14 6.24 -17.55
N ARG A 199 -2.35 5.71 -17.34
CA ARG A 199 -3.41 6.40 -16.57
C ARG A 199 -2.96 6.58 -15.12
N LEU A 200 -2.53 5.52 -14.47
CA LEU A 200 -2.07 5.55 -13.07
C LEU A 200 -0.83 6.44 -12.89
N PHE A 201 0.04 6.53 -13.88
CA PHE A 201 1.21 7.39 -13.82
C PHE A 201 0.86 8.87 -13.68
N LYS A 202 -0.36 9.27 -14.01
CA LYS A 202 -0.88 10.63 -13.83
C LYS A 202 -1.56 10.85 -12.47
N SER A 203 -1.60 9.83 -11.61
CA SER A 203 -2.21 9.94 -10.29
C SER A 203 -1.36 10.78 -9.34
N ASN A 204 -1.98 11.33 -8.31
CA ASN A 204 -1.31 12.09 -7.25
C ASN A 204 -0.40 11.23 -6.34
N ARG A 205 -0.49 9.92 -6.43
CA ARG A 205 0.37 8.97 -5.68
C ARG A 205 1.74 8.76 -6.33
N THR A 206 1.79 8.81 -7.67
CA THR A 206 2.98 8.50 -8.44
C THR A 206 4.20 9.36 -8.09
N PRO A 207 4.09 10.69 -7.91
CA PRO A 207 5.27 11.51 -7.59
C PRO A 207 5.96 11.03 -6.30
N THR A 208 5.22 10.75 -5.25
CA THR A 208 5.79 10.28 -3.97
C THR A 208 6.44 8.90 -4.11
N TRP A 209 5.80 7.98 -4.84
CA TRP A 209 6.33 6.65 -5.07
C TRP A 209 7.59 6.66 -5.94
N LEU A 210 7.56 7.44 -7.01
CA LEU A 210 8.70 7.62 -7.93
C LEU A 210 9.90 8.25 -7.21
N ARG A 211 9.68 9.26 -6.38
CA ARG A 211 10.67 9.87 -5.49
C ARG A 211 11.33 8.81 -4.59
N GLY A 212 10.50 7.96 -3.96
CA GLY A 212 10.99 6.85 -3.14
C GLY A 212 11.86 5.86 -3.92
N PHE A 213 11.50 5.55 -5.16
CA PHE A 213 12.32 4.73 -6.05
C PHE A 213 13.65 5.40 -6.38
N VAL A 214 13.64 6.64 -6.86
CA VAL A 214 14.86 7.37 -7.26
C VAL A 214 15.82 7.54 -6.09
N THR A 215 15.33 7.92 -4.92
CA THR A 215 16.18 8.10 -3.72
C THR A 215 16.78 6.79 -3.20
N GLN A 216 16.10 5.66 -3.37
CA GLN A 216 16.67 4.34 -3.10
C GLN A 216 17.70 3.94 -4.15
N TRP A 217 17.40 4.11 -5.43
CA TRP A 217 18.30 3.81 -6.53
C TRP A 217 19.61 4.60 -6.48
N THR A 218 19.54 5.89 -6.16
CA THR A 218 20.72 6.76 -6.00
C THR A 218 21.37 6.66 -4.63
N SER A 219 20.86 5.81 -3.73
CA SER A 219 21.30 5.66 -2.34
C SER A 219 21.12 6.90 -1.45
N ILE A 220 20.46 7.95 -1.90
CA ILE A 220 20.16 9.16 -1.10
C ILE A 220 19.37 8.78 0.16
N SER A 221 18.49 7.79 0.06
CA SER A 221 17.71 7.27 1.19
C SER A 221 18.55 6.65 2.32
N THR A 222 19.87 6.46 2.13
CA THR A 222 20.80 5.99 3.17
C THR A 222 21.52 7.11 3.89
N LEU A 223 21.39 8.34 3.42
CA LEU A 223 22.12 9.51 3.95
C LEU A 223 21.95 9.72 5.47
N PRO A 224 20.79 9.47 6.10
CA PRO A 224 20.62 9.59 7.55
C PRO A 224 21.56 8.69 8.38
N ALA A 225 22.03 7.59 7.80
CA ALA A 225 22.96 6.67 8.45
C ALA A 225 24.43 7.04 8.20
N VAL A 226 24.71 7.97 7.29
CA VAL A 226 26.08 8.41 6.97
C VAL A 226 26.61 9.33 8.08
N LYS A 227 27.75 8.94 8.64
CA LYS A 227 28.48 9.77 9.62
C LYS A 227 29.74 10.30 8.97
N LYS A 228 30.02 11.58 9.20
CA LYS A 228 31.26 12.24 8.80
C LYS A 228 32.05 12.63 10.04
N ASP A 229 33.39 12.69 9.91
CA ASP A 229 34.25 13.18 10.98
C ASP A 229 34.03 14.68 11.16
N PRO A 230 33.60 15.15 12.36
CA PRO A 230 33.34 16.57 12.61
C PRO A 230 34.61 17.46 12.48
N ALA A 231 35.80 16.88 12.62
CA ALA A 231 37.04 17.61 12.44
C ALA A 231 37.25 18.07 10.98
N PHE A 232 36.76 17.27 10.03
CA PHE A 232 36.86 17.58 8.60
C PHE A 232 35.57 18.14 8.00
N PHE A 233 34.43 17.85 8.63
CA PHE A 233 33.08 18.21 8.14
C PHE A 233 32.26 18.83 9.28
N PRO A 234 32.64 19.99 9.82
CA PRO A 234 32.02 20.55 11.03
C PRO A 234 30.55 20.97 10.84
N THR A 235 30.13 21.21 9.60
CA THR A 235 28.75 21.60 9.26
C THR A 235 27.86 20.43 8.89
N TYR A 236 28.41 19.19 8.83
CA TYR A 236 27.65 18.01 8.45
C TYR A 236 26.89 17.44 9.65
N ASP A 237 25.68 17.92 9.84
CA ASP A 237 24.78 17.52 10.92
C ASP A 237 23.46 16.93 10.36
N THR A 238 22.55 16.59 11.25
CA THR A 238 21.22 16.06 10.89
C THR A 238 20.40 17.07 10.10
N ASN A 239 20.56 18.37 10.34
CA ASN A 239 19.82 19.40 9.62
C ASN A 239 20.27 19.47 8.16
N LEU A 240 21.57 19.45 7.92
CA LEU A 240 22.12 19.41 6.56
C LEU A 240 21.75 18.12 5.84
N GLN A 241 21.80 16.97 6.52
CA GLN A 241 21.32 15.69 5.93
C GLN A 241 19.86 15.79 5.48
N THR A 242 18.99 16.32 6.33
CA THR A 242 17.57 16.52 6.03
C THR A 242 17.39 17.47 4.86
N ALA A 243 18.13 18.57 4.84
CA ALA A 243 18.10 19.56 3.77
C ALA A 243 18.52 18.98 2.41
N ILE A 244 19.56 18.15 2.37
CA ILE A 244 20.01 17.45 1.14
C ILE A 244 18.95 16.47 0.63
N ILE A 245 18.29 15.74 1.53
CA ILE A 245 17.21 14.81 1.16
C ILE A 245 16.01 15.60 0.60
N GLU A 246 15.65 16.72 1.22
CA GLU A 246 14.56 17.58 0.76
C GLU A 246 14.87 18.20 -0.60
N GLU A 247 16.09 18.72 -0.82
CA GLU A 247 16.53 19.20 -2.12
C GLU A 247 16.40 18.11 -3.20
N SER A 248 16.93 16.91 -2.90
CA SER A 248 16.86 15.77 -3.81
C SER A 248 15.41 15.40 -4.17
N ASN A 249 14.53 15.40 -3.18
CA ASN A 249 13.10 15.12 -3.39
C ASN A 249 12.45 16.16 -4.29
N ARG A 250 12.69 17.45 -4.04
CA ARG A 250 12.17 18.56 -4.85
C ARG A 250 12.71 18.56 -6.27
N PHE A 251 13.99 18.20 -6.43
CA PHE A 251 14.60 18.05 -7.74
C PHE A 251 13.94 16.94 -8.56
N VAL A 252 13.73 15.77 -7.96
CA VAL A 252 13.03 14.65 -8.61
C VAL A 252 11.60 15.06 -9.00
N ASP A 253 10.87 15.70 -8.08
CA ASP A 253 9.51 16.17 -8.37
C ASP A 253 9.50 17.14 -9.54
N ALA A 254 10.43 18.10 -9.59
CA ALA A 254 10.49 19.09 -10.66
C ALA A 254 10.85 18.46 -12.02
N VAL A 255 11.79 17.52 -12.05
CA VAL A 255 12.15 16.79 -13.28
C VAL A 255 10.92 16.09 -13.85
N PHE A 256 10.19 15.35 -13.04
CA PHE A 256 9.04 14.58 -13.53
C PHE A 256 7.78 15.42 -13.77
N ALA A 257 7.59 16.54 -13.08
CA ALA A 257 6.46 17.44 -13.29
C ALA A 257 6.64 18.37 -14.51
N ASN A 258 7.83 18.94 -14.67
CA ASN A 258 8.08 20.02 -15.64
C ASN A 258 8.75 19.57 -16.92
N GLU A 259 9.63 18.57 -16.84
CA GLU A 259 10.46 18.09 -17.93
C GLU A 259 9.92 16.81 -18.59
N GLY A 260 8.69 16.44 -18.30
CA GLY A 260 8.07 15.24 -18.86
C GLY A 260 8.67 13.92 -18.38
N GLY A 261 9.40 13.92 -17.27
CA GLY A 261 9.92 12.71 -16.65
C GLY A 261 11.11 12.11 -17.38
N SER A 262 11.95 12.93 -17.96
CA SER A 262 13.13 12.45 -18.69
C SER A 262 14.22 11.92 -17.77
N LEU A 263 14.62 10.67 -17.96
CA LEU A 263 15.78 10.09 -17.31
C LEU A 263 17.07 10.86 -17.64
N ALA A 264 17.17 11.38 -18.88
CA ALA A 264 18.30 12.22 -19.29
C ALA A 264 18.38 13.48 -18.42
N THR A 265 17.27 14.19 -18.21
CA THR A 265 17.21 15.37 -17.35
C THR A 265 17.61 15.04 -15.92
N LEU A 266 17.20 13.91 -15.38
CA LEU A 266 17.58 13.50 -14.03
C LEU A 266 19.11 13.42 -13.83
N PHE A 267 19.88 13.10 -14.88
CA PHE A 267 21.34 12.96 -14.80
C PHE A 267 22.12 14.11 -15.41
N THR A 268 21.51 14.95 -16.23
CA THR A 268 22.21 15.99 -16.98
C THR A 268 21.74 17.41 -16.69
N ALA A 269 20.72 17.57 -15.83
CA ALA A 269 20.24 18.88 -15.44
C ALA A 269 21.39 19.70 -14.81
N ASN A 270 21.50 20.96 -15.23
CA ASN A 270 22.47 21.93 -14.71
C ASN A 270 21.84 22.90 -13.67
N TRP A 271 20.72 22.50 -13.09
CA TRP A 271 19.96 23.24 -12.08
C TRP A 271 19.57 22.31 -10.92
N SER A 272 19.29 22.86 -9.76
CA SER A 272 18.69 22.19 -8.61
C SER A 272 17.69 23.10 -7.90
N ILE A 273 16.96 22.57 -6.92
CA ILE A 273 16.02 23.32 -6.10
C ILE A 273 16.56 23.37 -4.69
N LEU A 274 17.38 24.39 -4.42
CA LEU A 274 18.02 24.57 -3.15
C LEU A 274 17.03 24.99 -2.05
N ASN A 275 17.38 24.69 -0.82
CA ASN A 275 16.80 25.28 0.38
C ASN A 275 17.86 26.13 1.11
N PRO A 276 17.49 26.93 2.13
CA PRO A 276 18.45 27.82 2.80
C PRO A 276 19.67 27.12 3.44
N ALA A 277 19.58 25.81 3.69
CA ALA A 277 20.69 25.04 4.29
C ALA A 277 21.61 24.42 3.24
N THR A 278 21.15 24.30 1.97
CA THR A 278 21.93 23.77 0.84
C THR A 278 22.35 24.85 -0.16
N ALA A 279 21.87 26.09 -0.01
CA ALA A 279 22.30 27.26 -0.77
C ALA A 279 23.57 27.87 -0.14
#